data_fbc37283bf8f340169a26eab864185e0
#
_entry.id   fbc37283bf8f340169a26eab864185e0
#
_cell.length_a   1.000
_cell.length_b   1.000
_cell.length_c   1.000
_cell.angle_alpha   90.00
_cell.angle_beta   90.00
_cell.angle_gamma   90.00
#
_symmetry.space_group_name_H-M   'P 1'
#
loop_
_entity.id
_entity.type
_entity.pdbx_description
1 polymer ?
#
loop_
_entity_poly.entity_id
_entity_poly.type
_entity_poly.pdbx_seq_one_letter_code
_entity_poly.pdbx_strand_id
1 'polypeptide(L)' 'MNGQGKLTYENGDTYEGNFVDGVFEGQGTFTSNSGWTYQGEFKNGQPDGQGTLTAQNGEIYTGT' A
#
# COMPACT_ATOMS: atom_id res chain seq x y z
N MET A 1 -1.60 2.83 16.07
CA MET A 1 -1.46 4.19 15.52
C MET A 1 -2.64 4.48 14.61
N ASN A 2 -3.23 5.61 14.77
CA ASN A 2 -4.37 6.03 13.97
C ASN A 2 -3.98 7.27 13.18
N GLY A 3 -4.55 7.37 11.97
CA GLY A 3 -4.27 8.50 11.11
C GLY A 3 -3.21 8.18 10.09
N GLN A 4 -2.65 9.21 9.46
CA GLN A 4 -1.66 9.02 8.41
C GLN A 4 -0.28 8.79 8.96
N GLY A 5 0.47 7.93 8.29
CA GLY A 5 1.82 7.65 8.69
C GLY A 5 2.58 6.93 7.61
N LYS A 6 3.84 6.63 7.90
CA LYS A 6 4.71 5.93 6.97
C LYS A 6 5.43 4.82 7.74
N LEU A 7 5.37 3.62 7.18
CA LEU A 7 6.01 2.46 7.77
C LEU A 7 7.07 1.93 6.83
N THR A 8 8.26 1.68 7.34
CA THR A 8 9.36 1.13 6.57
C THR A 8 9.74 -0.22 7.15
N TYR A 9 9.73 -1.25 6.31
CA TYR A 9 10.12 -2.60 6.73
C TYR A 9 11.61 -2.81 6.51
N GLU A 10 12.15 -3.76 7.26
CA GLU A 10 13.57 -4.05 7.17
C GLU A 10 13.99 -4.54 5.79
N ASN A 11 13.09 -5.18 5.07
CA ASN A 11 13.41 -5.71 3.74
C ASN A 11 13.35 -4.64 2.65
N GLY A 12 13.03 -3.39 3.01
CA GLY A 12 12.99 -2.31 2.04
C GLY A 12 11.60 -1.95 1.56
N ASP A 13 10.58 -2.67 1.99
CA ASP A 13 9.21 -2.32 1.67
C ASP A 13 8.78 -1.10 2.47
N THR A 14 7.88 -0.31 1.91
CA THR A 14 7.32 0.83 2.62
C THR A 14 5.82 0.91 2.40
N TYR A 15 5.13 1.42 3.41
CA TYR A 15 3.71 1.75 3.31
C TYR A 15 3.52 3.18 3.77
N GLU A 16 2.75 3.95 3.02
CA GLU A 16 2.42 5.32 3.38
C GLU A 16 0.94 5.53 3.18
N GLY A 17 0.24 5.91 4.23
CA GLY A 17 -1.19 6.13 4.15
C GLY A 17 -1.84 6.10 5.51
N ASN A 18 -3.10 5.68 5.54
CA ASN A 18 -3.88 5.70 6.76
C ASN A 18 -3.69 4.43 7.57
N PHE A 19 -3.73 4.60 8.88
CA PHE A 19 -3.67 3.49 9.84
C PHE A 19 -4.85 3.59 10.78
N VAL A 20 -5.37 2.43 11.18
CA VAL A 20 -6.37 2.33 12.25
C VAL A 20 -5.93 1.17 13.14
N ASP A 21 -5.70 1.46 14.41
CA ASP A 21 -5.26 0.47 15.40
C ASP A 21 -4.03 -0.28 14.94
N GLY A 22 -3.11 0.43 14.28
CA GLY A 22 -1.86 -0.15 13.87
C GLY A 22 -1.90 -0.97 12.58
N VAL A 23 -3.03 -1.00 11.89
CA VAL A 23 -3.13 -1.71 10.61
C VAL A 23 -3.48 -0.74 9.51
N PHE A 24 -3.16 -1.13 8.28
CA PHE A 24 -3.46 -0.31 7.11
C PHE A 24 -4.96 -0.27 6.89
N GLU A 25 -5.48 0.94 6.66
CA GLU A 25 -6.91 1.10 6.50
C GLU A 25 -7.15 2.30 5.60
N GLY A 26 -8.09 2.16 4.65
CA GLY A 26 -8.39 3.28 3.77
C GLY A 26 -7.35 3.47 2.70
N GLN A 27 -7.13 4.72 2.30
CA GLN A 27 -6.21 5.03 1.21
C GLN A 27 -4.77 4.90 1.63
N GLY A 28 -3.97 4.26 0.78
CA GLY A 28 -2.56 4.10 1.08
C GLY A 28 -1.76 3.73 -0.16
N THR A 29 -0.44 3.78 -0.01
CA THR A 29 0.50 3.41 -1.06
C THR A 29 1.51 2.46 -0.47
N PHE A 30 1.60 1.27 -1.04
CA PHE A 30 2.59 0.27 -0.64
C PHE A 30 3.63 0.14 -1.74
N THR A 31 4.90 0.30 -1.37
CA THR A 31 6.01 0.17 -2.30
C THR A 31 6.83 -1.05 -1.90
N SER A 32 6.97 -1.98 -2.84
CA SER A 32 7.74 -3.19 -2.60
C SER A 32 9.20 -2.96 -2.95
N ASN A 33 10.09 -3.64 -2.22
CA ASN A 33 11.51 -3.58 -2.55
C ASN A 33 11.81 -4.27 -3.88
N SER A 34 10.85 -4.99 -4.43
CA SER A 34 10.98 -5.59 -5.76
C SER A 34 10.70 -4.62 -6.89
N GLY A 35 10.23 -3.42 -6.55
CA GLY A 35 10.03 -2.38 -7.55
C GLY A 35 8.59 -2.13 -7.94
N TRP A 36 7.64 -2.91 -7.44
CA TRP A 36 6.23 -2.65 -7.74
C TRP A 36 5.61 -1.79 -6.64
N THR A 37 4.56 -1.08 -7.03
CA THR A 37 3.85 -0.18 -6.13
C THR A 37 2.35 -0.43 -6.24
N TYR A 38 1.68 -0.56 -5.10
CA TYR A 38 0.23 -0.64 -5.07
C TYR A 38 -0.32 0.62 -4.43
N GLN A 39 -1.27 1.26 -5.08
CA GLN A 39 -1.89 2.47 -4.58
C GLN A 39 -3.40 2.30 -4.63
N GLY A 40 -4.04 2.42 -3.50
CA GLY A 40 -5.48 2.28 -3.45
C GLY A 40 -5.96 2.03 -2.04
N GLU A 41 -7.04 1.27 -1.93
CA GLU A 41 -7.69 1.06 -0.65
C GLU A 41 -7.16 -0.19 0.04
N PHE A 42 -7.03 -0.07 1.34
CA PHE A 42 -6.60 -1.17 2.20
C PHE A 42 -7.64 -1.41 3.28
N LYS A 43 -7.73 -2.65 3.72
CA LYS A 43 -8.60 -3.01 4.82
C LYS A 43 -7.94 -4.14 5.62
N ASN A 44 -7.82 -3.93 6.94
CA ASN A 44 -7.19 -4.89 7.84
C ASN A 44 -5.78 -5.28 7.37
N GLY A 45 -5.04 -4.31 6.84
CA GLY A 45 -3.68 -4.55 6.42
C GLY A 45 -3.53 -5.18 5.05
N GLN A 46 -4.61 -5.32 4.31
CA GLN A 46 -4.59 -5.97 3.00
C GLN A 46 -5.24 -5.09 1.95
N PRO A 47 -4.79 -5.20 0.68
CA PRO A 47 -5.47 -4.49 -0.39
C PRO A 47 -6.93 -4.96 -0.48
N ASP A 48 -7.83 -4.00 -0.59
CA ASP A 48 -9.25 -4.29 -0.67
C ASP A 48 -9.92 -3.20 -1.48
N GLY A 49 -10.93 -3.60 -2.27
CA GLY A 49 -11.60 -2.64 -3.10
C GLY A 49 -10.79 -2.27 -4.30
N GLN A 50 -10.79 -0.99 -4.64
CA GLN A 50 -10.15 -0.50 -5.85
C GLN A 50 -8.72 -0.08 -5.60
N GLY A 51 -7.87 -0.34 -6.56
CA GLY A 51 -6.50 0.08 -6.47
C GLY A 51 -5.79 -0.03 -7.80
N THR A 52 -4.58 0.51 -7.84
CA THR A 52 -3.74 0.49 -9.02
C THR A 52 -2.40 -0.10 -8.64
N LEU A 53 -2.01 -1.14 -9.35
CA LEU A 53 -0.71 -1.77 -9.17
C LEU A 53 0.18 -1.36 -10.33
N THR A 54 1.34 -0.81 -10.02
CA THR A 54 2.34 -0.48 -11.02
C THR A 54 3.50 -1.45 -10.86
N ALA A 55 3.74 -2.24 -11.88
CA ALA A 55 4.79 -3.25 -11.84
C ALA A 55 6.14 -2.61 -12.11
N GLN A 56 7.19 -3.38 -11.82
CA GLN A 56 8.56 -2.90 -11.99
C GLN A 56 8.85 -2.51 -13.43
N ASN A 57 8.26 -3.21 -14.38
CA ASN A 57 8.50 -2.94 -15.80
C ASN A 57 7.65 -1.78 -16.33
N GLY A 58 6.88 -1.13 -15.47
CA GLY A 58 6.06 0.01 -15.87
C GLY A 58 4.64 -0.35 -16.25
N GLU A 59 4.28 -1.61 -16.19
CA GLU A 59 2.91 -2.01 -16.47
C GLU A 59 2.00 -1.63 -15.33
N ILE A 60 0.78 -1.25 -15.67
CA ILE A 60 -0.18 -0.77 -14.69
C ILE A 60 -1.41 -1.67 -14.73
N TYR A 61 -1.81 -2.15 -13.56
CA TYR A 61 -3.01 -2.97 -13.42
C TYR A 61 -3.98 -2.22 -12.52
N THR A 62 -5.20 -2.03 -13.01
CA THR A 62 -6.24 -1.35 -12.28
C THR A 62 -7.40 -2.32 -12.10
N GLY A 63 -7.96 -2.33 -10.90
CA GLY A 63 -9.06 -3.23 -10.68
C GLY A 63 -9.63 -3.12 -9.28
N THR A 64 -10.53 -4.01 -9.01
CA THR A 64 -11.16 -4.12 -7.72
C THR A 64 -10.87 -5.46 -7.07
#